data_1892d03ba98e3bb987ef1218ab0c79a3
#
_entry.id   1892d03ba98e3bb987ef1218ab0c79a3
#
_cell.length_a   1.000
_cell.length_b   1.000
_cell.length_c   1.000
_cell.angle_alpha   90.00
_cell.angle_beta   90.00
_cell.angle_gamma   90.00
#
_symmetry.space_group_name_H-M   'P 1'
#
loop_
_entity.id
_entity.type
_entity.pdbx_description
1 polymer ?
#
loop_
_entity_poly.entity_id
_entity_poly.type
_entity_poly.pdbx_seq_one_letter_code
_entity_poly.pdbx_strand_id
1 'polypeptide(L)'
;MLKITVVTPNGTLYDGEVDYVVIDGNAGQMGILENHVPVIVPVKEGFLKLVKGETEVFYYLSGAILEDKLNVVTVIAQEASNGNTI
;
A
#
# COMPACT_ATOMS: atom_id res chain seq x y z
N MET A 1 0.22 -2.94 -15.04
CA MET A 1 0.81 -2.82 -13.70
C MET A 1 0.15 -1.68 -12.95
N LEU A 2 0.25 -1.71 -11.65
CA LEU A 2 -0.21 -0.61 -10.80
C LEU A 2 0.93 0.35 -10.55
N LYS A 3 0.64 1.64 -10.57
CA LYS A 3 1.58 2.63 -10.06
C LYS A 3 1.23 2.88 -8.60
N ILE A 4 2.23 2.83 -7.71
CA ILE A 4 1.99 3.05 -6.29
C ILE A 4 2.95 4.07 -5.71
N THR A 5 2.42 4.93 -4.85
CA THR A 5 3.18 5.89 -4.07
C THR A 5 2.79 5.73 -2.61
N VAL A 6 3.77 5.60 -1.73
CA VAL A 6 3.57 5.52 -0.28
C VAL A 6 4.26 6.72 0.35
N VAL A 7 3.48 7.58 1.00
CA VAL A 7 4.00 8.82 1.59
C VAL A 7 3.64 8.93 3.06
N THR A 8 4.54 9.60 3.79
CA THR A 8 4.34 9.96 5.20
C THR A 8 4.70 11.44 5.36
N PRO A 9 4.47 12.05 6.54
CA PRO A 9 4.94 13.41 6.78
C PRO A 9 6.45 13.57 6.61
N ASN A 10 7.21 12.49 6.74
CA ASN A 10 8.68 12.51 6.59
C ASN A 10 9.15 12.33 5.16
N GLY A 11 8.24 12.10 4.22
CA GLY A 11 8.58 11.98 2.80
C GLY A 11 8.00 10.73 2.15
N THR A 12 8.47 10.48 0.94
CA THR A 12 8.03 9.36 0.12
C THR A 12 8.86 8.13 0.45
N LEU A 13 8.19 7.03 0.81
CA LEU A 13 8.85 5.77 1.12
C LEU A 13 8.97 4.86 -0.11
N TYR A 14 8.00 4.94 -0.99
CA TYR A 14 7.99 4.11 -2.19
C TYR A 14 7.29 4.88 -3.32
N ASP A 15 7.83 4.76 -4.52
CA ASP A 15 7.24 5.36 -5.71
C ASP A 15 7.69 4.52 -6.91
N GLY A 16 6.76 3.79 -7.50
CA GLY A 16 7.10 2.92 -8.62
C GLY A 16 5.93 2.09 -9.09
N GLU A 17 6.22 1.12 -9.92
CA GLU A 17 5.23 0.20 -10.46
C GLU A 17 5.34 -1.16 -9.80
N VAL A 18 4.19 -1.79 -9.54
CA VAL A 18 4.11 -3.11 -8.92
C VAL A 18 3.07 -3.95 -9.66
N ASP A 19 3.14 -5.26 -9.46
CA ASP A 19 2.17 -6.17 -10.08
C ASP A 19 0.85 -6.14 -9.33
N TYR A 20 0.91 -6.17 -8.01
CA TYR A 20 -0.28 -6.06 -7.17
C TYR A 20 0.11 -5.60 -5.76
N VAL A 21 -0.92 -5.24 -5.01
CA VAL A 21 -0.80 -4.72 -3.66
C VAL A 21 -1.74 -5.51 -2.77
N VAL A 22 -1.28 -5.86 -1.57
CA VAL A 22 -2.14 -6.45 -0.54
C VAL A 22 -2.13 -5.51 0.65
N ILE A 23 -3.32 -5.14 1.11
CA ILE A 23 -3.49 -4.39 2.35
C ILE A 23 -4.18 -5.30 3.36
N ASP A 24 -3.59 -5.41 4.54
CA ASP A 24 -4.11 -6.23 5.62
C ASP A 24 -4.26 -5.35 6.84
N GLY A 25 -5.46 -4.93 7.08
CA GLY A 25 -5.74 -3.97 8.14
C GLY A 25 -6.87 -4.42 9.05
N ASN A 26 -7.37 -3.47 9.83
CA ASN A 26 -8.40 -3.74 10.82
C ASN A 26 -9.76 -4.17 10.20
N ALA A 27 -9.96 -3.91 8.92
CA ALA A 27 -11.16 -4.36 8.20
C ALA A 27 -10.95 -5.68 7.46
N GLY A 28 -9.77 -6.31 7.59
CA GLY A 28 -9.43 -7.55 6.90
C GLY A 28 -8.44 -7.33 5.77
N GLN A 29 -8.24 -8.38 4.98
CA GLN A 29 -7.24 -8.37 3.92
C GLN A 29 -7.90 -8.09 2.57
N MET A 30 -7.26 -7.25 1.77
CA MET A 30 -7.72 -6.92 0.43
C MET A 30 -6.55 -6.93 -0.55
N GLY A 31 -6.73 -7.60 -1.68
CA GLY A 31 -5.77 -7.57 -2.77
C GLY A 31 -6.24 -6.58 -3.83
N ILE A 32 -5.31 -5.79 -4.35
CA ILE A 32 -5.58 -4.82 -5.40
C ILE A 32 -4.72 -5.18 -6.60
N LEU A 33 -5.38 -5.60 -7.68
CA LEU A 33 -4.74 -5.96 -8.93
C LEU A 33 -5.05 -4.90 -9.97
N GLU A 34 -4.40 -5.02 -11.13
CA GLU A 34 -4.67 -4.14 -12.25
C GLU A 34 -6.16 -4.17 -12.62
N ASN A 35 -6.70 -3.02 -12.93
CA ASN A 35 -8.11 -2.83 -13.29
C ASN A 35 -9.09 -3.10 -12.15
N HIS A 36 -8.62 -3.09 -10.90
CA HIS A 36 -9.51 -3.15 -9.75
C HIS A 36 -10.44 -1.92 -9.76
N VAL A 37 -11.69 -2.12 -9.35
CA VAL A 37 -12.61 -0.98 -9.23
C VAL A 37 -12.05 0.04 -8.23
N PRO A 38 -12.29 1.34 -8.45
CA PRO A 38 -11.79 2.35 -7.53
C PRO A 38 -12.27 2.10 -6.11
N VAL A 39 -11.35 2.27 -5.16
CA VAL A 39 -11.64 2.00 -3.76
C VAL A 39 -10.83 2.95 -2.88
N ILE A 40 -11.40 3.30 -1.72
CA ILE A 40 -10.71 4.03 -0.67
C ILE A 40 -10.78 3.16 0.58
N VAL A 41 -9.62 2.82 1.13
CA VAL A 41 -9.52 1.95 2.29
C VAL A 41 -8.83 2.69 3.43
N PRO A 42 -9.56 3.03 4.49
CA PRO A 42 -8.92 3.57 5.69
C PRO A 42 -8.23 2.42 6.44
N VAL A 43 -7.01 2.67 6.92
CA VAL A 43 -6.22 1.69 7.64
C VAL A 43 -5.76 2.30 8.96
N LYS A 44 -6.40 1.90 10.05
CA LYS A 44 -5.99 2.37 11.37
C LYS A 44 -4.62 1.82 11.71
N GLU A 45 -4.46 0.51 11.57
CA GLU A 45 -3.19 -0.19 11.70
C GLU A 45 -3.21 -1.38 10.75
N GLY A 46 -2.10 -1.67 10.10
CA GLY A 46 -2.04 -2.81 9.22
C GLY A 46 -0.74 -2.91 8.43
N PHE A 47 -0.69 -3.94 7.60
CA PHE A 47 0.44 -4.20 6.73
C PHE A 47 0.06 -3.91 5.29
N LEU A 48 1.04 -3.38 4.57
CA LEU A 48 0.96 -3.18 3.13
C LEU A 48 2.05 -4.05 2.50
N LYS A 49 1.67 -4.90 1.55
CA LYS A 49 2.61 -5.70 0.79
C LYS A 49 2.57 -5.25 -0.66
N LEU A 50 3.73 -4.93 -1.20
CA LEU A 50 3.91 -4.57 -2.61
C LEU A 50 4.65 -5.71 -3.29
N VAL A 51 4.10 -6.21 -4.39
CA VAL A 51 4.68 -7.36 -5.10
C VAL A 51 5.03 -6.96 -6.52
N LYS A 52 6.29 -7.19 -6.87
CA LYS A 52 6.78 -6.99 -8.23
C LYS A 52 7.68 -8.16 -8.59
N GLY A 53 7.20 -9.03 -9.51
CA GLY A 53 7.90 -10.27 -9.82
C GLY A 53 8.04 -11.13 -8.58
N GLU A 54 9.27 -11.48 -8.25
CA GLU A 54 9.59 -12.26 -7.06
C GLU A 54 9.93 -11.39 -5.85
N THR A 55 9.88 -10.08 -6.00
CA THR A 55 10.21 -9.13 -4.94
C THR A 55 8.97 -8.74 -4.17
N GLU A 56 9.04 -8.84 -2.85
CA GLU A 56 7.98 -8.39 -1.94
C GLU A 56 8.56 -7.34 -1.00
N VAL A 57 7.84 -6.23 -0.86
CA VAL A 57 8.19 -5.17 0.07
C VAL A 57 7.05 -4.99 1.04
N PHE A 58 7.36 -4.95 2.33
CA PHE A 58 6.36 -4.83 3.38
C PHE A 58 6.54 -3.52 4.13
N TYR A 59 5.41 -2.89 4.44
CA TYR A 59 5.36 -1.74 5.34
C TYR A 59 4.32 -1.98 6.40
N TYR A 60 4.62 -1.62 7.64
CA TYR A 60 3.62 -1.52 8.69
C TYR A 60 3.13 -0.09 8.72
N LEU A 61 1.81 0.08 8.64
CA LEU A 61 1.17 1.39 8.52
C LEU A 61 0.33 1.70 9.75
N SER A 62 0.31 2.96 10.14
CA SER A 62 -0.57 3.45 11.18
C SER A 62 -1.19 4.77 10.74
N GLY A 63 -2.49 4.91 10.93
CA GLY A 63 -3.21 6.11 10.54
C GLY A 63 -3.13 6.39 9.05
N ALA A 64 -3.47 5.40 8.23
CA ALA A 64 -3.28 5.47 6.78
C ALA A 64 -4.59 5.44 6.03
N ILE A 65 -4.53 5.92 4.80
CA ILE A 65 -5.60 5.80 3.81
C ILE A 65 -4.95 5.33 2.52
N LEU A 66 -5.54 4.29 1.93
CA LEU A 66 -5.15 3.82 0.60
C LEU A 66 -6.25 4.20 -0.38
N GLU A 67 -5.87 4.81 -1.48
CA GLU A 67 -6.80 5.10 -2.59
C GLU A 67 -6.30 4.41 -3.84
N ASP A 68 -7.18 3.64 -4.51
CA ASP A 68 -6.93 3.06 -5.81
C ASP A 68 -7.90 3.69 -6.81
N LYS A 69 -7.36 4.26 -7.86
CA LYS A 69 -8.15 4.86 -8.93
C LYS A 69 -7.38 4.76 -10.24
N LEU A 70 -7.98 4.07 -11.23
CA LEU A 70 -7.42 3.95 -12.57
C LEU A 70 -5.97 3.43 -12.55
N ASN A 71 -5.74 2.36 -11.81
CA ASN A 71 -4.43 1.70 -11.69
C ASN A 71 -3.35 2.57 -11.04
N VAL A 72 -3.77 3.63 -10.34
CA VAL A 72 -2.89 4.46 -9.52
C VAL A 72 -3.29 4.30 -8.07
N VAL A 73 -2.37 3.78 -7.27
CA VAL A 73 -2.59 3.56 -5.84
C VAL A 73 -1.78 4.58 -5.06
N THR A 74 -2.45 5.31 -4.18
CA THR A 74 -1.81 6.28 -3.31
C THR A 74 -2.05 5.86 -1.87
N VAL A 75 -0.98 5.73 -1.10
CA VAL A 75 -1.05 5.42 0.33
C VAL A 75 -0.46 6.59 1.09
N ILE A 76 -1.27 7.20 1.95
CA ILE A 76 -0.86 8.29 2.81
C ILE A 76 -0.97 7.78 4.24
N ALA A 77 0.14 7.73 4.97
CA ALA A 77 0.19 7.22 6.33
C ALA A 77 0.78 8.26 7.27
N GLN A 78 0.26 8.32 8.50
CA GLN A 78 0.86 9.13 9.54
C GLN A 78 2.21 8.55 9.95
N GLU A 79 2.26 7.21 10.04
CA GLU A 79 3.49 6.50 10.34
C GLU A 79 3.57 5.27 9.46
N ALA A 80 4.77 4.96 8.98
CA ALA A 80 5.04 3.75 8.24
C ALA A 80 6.46 3.30 8.54
N SER A 81 6.63 2.00 8.73
CA SER A 81 7.94 1.42 8.98
C SER A 81 8.14 0.21 8.07
N ASN A 82 9.40 -0.09 7.80
CA ASN A 82 9.75 -1.23 6.96
C ASN A 82 9.45 -2.53 7.71
N GLY A 83 8.51 -3.31 7.17
CA GLY A 83 8.13 -4.59 7.74
C GLY A 83 9.04 -5.76 7.38
N ASN A 84 10.02 -5.53 6.51
CA ASN A 84 10.91 -6.60 6.05
C ASN A 84 11.95 -7.01 7.09
N THR A 85 12.13 -6.21 8.13
CA THR A 85 13.17 -6.42 9.13
C THR A 85 12.64 -7.03 10.42
N ILE A 86 11.45 -7.51 10.43
CA ILE A 86 10.83 -8.12 11.61
C ILE A 86 11.41 -9.51 11.83
#